data_f8d29d6c88b5ebfcd6411742de13a06f
#
_entry.id   f8d29d6c88b5ebfcd6411742de13a06f
#
_cell.length_a   1.000
_cell.length_b   1.000
_cell.length_c   1.000
_cell.angle_alpha   90.00
_cell.angle_beta   90.00
_cell.angle_gamma   90.00
#
_symmetry.space_group_name_H-M   'P 1'
#
loop_
_entity.id
_entity.type
_entity.pdbx_description
1 polymer ?
#
loop_
_entity_poly.entity_id
_entity_poly.type
_entity_poly.pdbx_seq_one_letter_code
_entity_poly.pdbx_strand_id
1 'polypeptide(L)'
;MTELPGISSAEWTVMQVLWRQSSFLSAIEVYEALEGSPDWHPKTVRTLLGRLLRKGAVSRKKRGGVYRFSALVQEEDCVREEGRSFLERCFAGNARPMLAHFIEHEDLTAQDIATLRAMLDKRAEQEKGHGKR
;
A
#
# COMPACT_ATOMS: atom_id res chain seq x y z
N MET A 1 -10.06 9.71 15.39
CA MET A 1 -9.61 9.05 14.15
C MET A 1 -8.19 9.44 13.83
N THR A 2 -7.34 8.45 13.62
CA THR A 2 -5.94 8.71 13.37
C THR A 2 -5.69 8.88 11.88
N GLU A 3 -5.04 9.97 11.54
CA GLU A 3 -4.67 10.22 10.16
C GLU A 3 -3.50 9.32 9.78
N LEU A 4 -3.55 8.73 8.59
CA LEU A 4 -2.45 7.90 8.12
C LEU A 4 -1.28 8.77 7.67
N PRO A 5 -0.05 8.37 7.97
CA PRO A 5 1.12 9.13 7.53
C PRO A 5 1.31 9.01 6.02
N GLY A 6 1.86 10.05 5.41
CA GLY A 6 2.25 9.99 4.01
C GLY A 6 3.47 9.10 3.85
N ILE A 7 3.37 8.11 2.99
CA ILE A 7 4.44 7.13 2.75
C ILE A 7 5.01 7.35 1.36
N SER A 8 6.32 7.63 1.28
CA SER A 8 6.98 7.83 0.00
C SER A 8 7.13 6.51 -0.75
N SER A 9 7.47 6.58 -2.05
CA SER A 9 7.68 5.38 -2.85
C SER A 9 8.75 4.47 -2.26
N ALA A 10 9.86 5.04 -1.81
CA ALA A 10 10.93 4.25 -1.20
C ALA A 10 10.47 3.62 0.11
N GLU A 11 9.77 4.40 0.92
CA GLU A 11 9.22 3.89 2.19
C GLU A 11 8.19 2.80 1.94
N TRP A 12 7.41 2.93 0.87
CA TRP A 12 6.43 1.91 0.51
C TRP A 12 7.08 0.57 0.23
N THR A 13 8.23 0.59 -0.43
CA THR A 13 8.98 -0.63 -0.71
C THR A 13 9.36 -1.35 0.59
N VAL A 14 9.79 -0.58 1.60
CA VAL A 14 10.11 -1.15 2.91
C VAL A 14 8.85 -1.69 3.59
N MET A 15 7.77 -0.91 3.56
CA MET A 15 6.51 -1.34 4.17
C MET A 15 5.99 -2.63 3.55
N GLN A 16 6.17 -2.82 2.24
CA GLN A 16 5.73 -4.06 1.60
C GLN A 16 6.42 -5.29 2.18
N VAL A 17 7.68 -5.17 2.53
CA VAL A 17 8.39 -6.26 3.19
C VAL A 17 7.77 -6.55 4.56
N LEU A 18 7.54 -5.48 5.33
CA LEU A 18 6.97 -5.63 6.67
C LEU A 18 5.55 -6.18 6.64
N TRP A 19 4.76 -5.80 5.66
CA TRP A 19 3.39 -6.31 5.53
C TRP A 19 3.35 -7.79 5.15
N ARG A 20 4.32 -8.24 4.35
CA ARG A 20 4.39 -9.65 3.97
C ARG A 20 4.81 -10.55 5.10
N GLN A 21 5.63 -10.03 6.00
CA GLN A 21 6.14 -10.76 7.14
C GLN A 21 5.32 -10.37 8.36
N SER A 22 4.75 -11.32 9.04
CA SER A 22 3.92 -11.01 10.19
C SER A 22 4.69 -10.88 11.49
N SER A 23 6.01 -10.96 11.45
CA SER A 23 6.86 -10.83 12.63
C SER A 23 7.72 -9.58 12.54
N PHE A 24 8.33 -9.21 13.67
CA PHE A 24 9.27 -8.08 13.70
C PHE A 24 10.55 -8.45 12.95
N LEU A 25 11.03 -7.53 12.12
CA LEU A 25 12.24 -7.73 11.31
C LEU A 25 13.30 -6.69 11.64
N SER A 26 14.56 -7.12 11.69
CA SER A 26 15.68 -6.20 11.81
C SER A 26 15.91 -5.51 10.45
N ALA A 27 16.68 -4.42 10.46
CA ALA A 27 17.00 -3.71 9.21
C ALA A 27 17.73 -4.62 8.22
N ILE A 28 18.61 -5.48 8.72
CA ILE A 28 19.33 -6.42 7.86
C ILE A 28 18.37 -7.43 7.23
N GLU A 29 17.41 -7.91 8.00
CA GLU A 29 16.42 -8.85 7.48
C GLU A 29 15.54 -8.21 6.41
N VAL A 30 15.17 -6.94 6.60
CA VAL A 30 14.43 -6.20 5.58
C VAL A 30 15.27 -6.05 4.31
N TYR A 31 16.54 -5.67 4.49
CA TYR A 31 17.45 -5.51 3.36
C TYR A 31 17.58 -6.82 2.57
N GLU A 32 17.78 -7.94 3.28
CA GLU A 32 17.90 -9.24 2.64
C GLU A 32 16.63 -9.65 1.91
N ALA A 33 15.48 -9.33 2.47
CA ALA A 33 14.20 -9.65 1.85
C ALA A 33 13.98 -8.94 0.54
N LEU A 34 14.65 -7.81 0.33
CA LEU A 34 14.55 -7.07 -0.94
C LEU A 34 15.33 -7.73 -2.07
N GLU A 35 16.26 -8.61 -1.74
CA GLU A 35 17.02 -9.42 -2.72
C GLU A 35 17.69 -8.58 -3.81
N GLY A 36 18.20 -7.41 -3.40
CA GLY A 36 18.93 -6.53 -4.32
C GLY A 36 18.06 -5.70 -5.26
N SER A 37 16.76 -5.73 -5.11
CA SER A 37 15.86 -4.94 -5.94
C SER A 37 14.87 -4.17 -5.05
N PRO A 38 15.01 -2.84 -4.84
CA PRO A 38 16.02 -1.98 -5.49
C PRO A 38 17.44 -2.25 -5.01
N ASP A 39 18.42 -1.79 -5.79
CA ASP A 39 19.82 -1.94 -5.44
C ASP A 39 20.21 -0.86 -4.42
N TRP A 40 19.81 -1.06 -3.17
CA TRP A 40 20.09 -0.13 -2.08
C TRP A 40 21.21 -0.62 -1.20
N HIS A 41 21.91 0.33 -0.61
CA HIS A 41 22.85 0.05 0.46
C HIS A 41 22.04 -0.27 1.74
N PRO A 42 22.52 -1.16 2.62
CA PRO A 42 21.82 -1.43 3.89
C PRO A 42 21.54 -0.18 4.71
N LYS A 43 22.41 0.83 4.62
CA LYS A 43 22.20 2.10 5.32
C LYS A 43 20.92 2.79 4.85
N THR A 44 20.59 2.68 3.57
CA THR A 44 19.35 3.26 3.02
C THR A 44 18.14 2.66 3.70
N VAL A 45 18.13 1.34 3.88
CA VAL A 45 17.03 0.67 4.56
C VAL A 45 16.88 1.18 6.00
N ARG A 46 18.00 1.32 6.71
CA ARG A 46 17.97 1.84 8.09
C ARG A 46 17.40 3.25 8.14
N THR A 47 17.80 4.09 7.18
CA THR A 47 17.30 5.47 7.10
C THR A 47 15.80 5.49 6.87
N LEU A 48 15.32 4.66 5.95
CA LEU A 48 13.89 4.59 5.64
C LEU A 48 13.09 4.06 6.83
N LEU A 49 13.60 3.05 7.53
CA LEU A 49 12.94 2.54 8.74
C LEU A 49 12.87 3.61 9.82
N GLY A 50 13.93 4.41 9.96
CA GLY A 50 13.94 5.53 10.91
C GLY A 50 12.90 6.57 10.58
N ARG A 51 12.73 6.87 9.30
CA ARG A 51 11.68 7.81 8.86
C ARG A 51 10.30 7.27 9.13
N LEU A 52 10.08 5.99 8.83
CA LEU A 52 8.79 5.34 9.08
C LEU A 52 8.47 5.31 10.58
N LEU A 53 9.48 5.11 11.40
CA LEU A 53 9.31 5.13 12.84
C LEU A 53 8.85 6.51 13.31
N ARG A 54 9.48 7.57 12.82
CA ARG A 54 9.11 8.94 13.18
C ARG A 54 7.71 9.31 12.70
N LYS A 55 7.30 8.75 11.57
CA LYS A 55 5.96 8.97 11.02
C LYS A 55 4.88 8.19 11.75
N GLY A 56 5.26 7.24 12.59
CA GLY A 56 4.30 6.39 13.28
C GLY A 56 3.77 5.25 12.43
N ALA A 57 4.42 4.94 11.32
CA ALA A 57 4.00 3.86 10.43
C ALA A 57 4.48 2.50 10.89
N VAL A 58 5.57 2.46 11.65
CA VAL A 58 6.12 1.22 12.20
C VAL A 58 6.38 1.37 13.68
N SER A 59 6.38 0.25 14.39
CA SER A 59 6.84 0.18 15.77
C SER A 59 8.19 -0.50 15.80
N ARG A 60 8.92 -0.29 16.86
CA ARG A 60 10.26 -0.84 17.03
C ARG A 60 10.40 -1.40 18.43
N LYS A 61 11.06 -2.55 18.51
CA LYS A 61 11.47 -3.08 19.80
C LYS A 61 12.89 -3.60 19.71
N LYS A 62 13.58 -3.57 20.83
CA LYS A 62 14.96 -4.03 20.89
C LYS A 62 14.99 -5.40 21.55
N ARG A 63 15.66 -6.33 20.92
CA ARG A 63 15.79 -7.68 21.44
C ARG A 63 17.20 -8.19 21.15
N GLY A 64 17.93 -8.56 22.19
CA GLY A 64 19.29 -9.01 22.04
C GLY A 64 20.22 -7.96 21.45
N GLY A 65 19.98 -6.67 21.76
CA GLY A 65 20.79 -5.58 21.25
C GLY A 65 20.43 -5.15 19.83
N VAL A 66 19.44 -5.78 19.20
CA VAL A 66 19.07 -5.51 17.83
C VAL A 66 17.65 -4.93 17.79
N TYR A 67 17.49 -3.83 17.05
CA TYR A 67 16.17 -3.25 16.82
C TYR A 67 15.44 -4.03 15.73
N ARG A 68 14.18 -4.34 15.98
CA ARG A 68 13.30 -5.02 15.03
C ARG A 68 12.04 -4.21 14.85
N PHE A 69 11.52 -4.20 13.64
CA PHE A 69 10.43 -3.31 13.23
C PHE A 69 9.23 -4.12 12.76
N SER A 70 8.05 -3.57 12.99
CA SER A 70 6.79 -4.15 12.55
C SER A 70 5.85 -3.04 12.10
N ALA A 71 5.02 -3.32 11.11
CA ALA A 71 4.07 -2.33 10.62
C ALA A 71 3.01 -2.02 11.69
N LEU A 72 2.76 -0.74 11.92
CA LEU A 72 1.67 -0.28 12.77
C LEU A 72 0.41 0.01 11.97
N VAL A 73 0.58 0.41 10.69
CA VAL A 73 -0.54 0.74 9.83
C VAL A 73 -0.84 -0.45 8.93
N GLN A 74 -2.11 -0.65 8.60
CA GLN A 74 -2.52 -1.76 7.77
C GLN A 74 -2.30 -1.44 6.30
N GLU A 75 -1.86 -2.43 5.53
CA GLU A 75 -1.65 -2.25 4.11
C GLU A 75 -2.92 -1.78 3.40
N GLU A 76 -4.04 -2.40 3.72
CA GLU A 76 -5.33 -2.07 3.10
C GLU A 76 -5.69 -0.60 3.28
N ASP A 77 -5.47 -0.07 4.49
CA ASP A 77 -5.77 1.33 4.78
C ASP A 77 -4.85 2.26 4.00
N CYS A 78 -3.58 1.91 3.90
CA CYS A 78 -2.60 2.71 3.17
C CYS A 78 -2.88 2.70 1.67
N VAL A 79 -3.26 1.55 1.12
CA VAL A 79 -3.62 1.43 -0.30
C VAL A 79 -4.84 2.30 -0.59
N ARG A 80 -5.85 2.25 0.29
CA ARG A 80 -7.06 3.05 0.12
C ARG A 80 -6.74 4.54 0.13
N GLU A 81 -5.91 4.97 1.07
CA GLU A 81 -5.54 6.37 1.19
C GLU A 81 -4.73 6.85 -0.01
N GLU A 82 -3.81 6.03 -0.49
CA GLU A 82 -3.00 6.34 -1.66
C GLU A 82 -3.88 6.44 -2.91
N GLY A 83 -4.83 5.50 -3.05
CA GLY A 83 -5.76 5.49 -4.16
C GLY A 83 -6.63 6.73 -4.17
N ARG A 84 -7.12 7.14 -3.00
CA ARG A 84 -7.95 8.34 -2.88
C ARG A 84 -7.15 9.60 -3.21
N SER A 85 -5.92 9.67 -2.74
CA SER A 85 -5.05 10.82 -3.06
C SER A 85 -4.79 10.93 -4.55
N PHE A 86 -4.51 9.80 -5.18
CA PHE A 86 -4.30 9.75 -6.62
C PHE A 86 -5.55 10.20 -7.39
N LEU A 87 -6.71 9.69 -6.97
CA LEU A 87 -7.99 10.04 -7.58
C LEU A 87 -8.23 11.55 -7.52
N GLU A 88 -7.99 12.14 -6.35
CA GLU A 88 -8.18 13.58 -6.16
C GLU A 88 -7.20 14.39 -7.00
N ARG A 89 -5.91 14.03 -6.99
CA ARG A 89 -4.89 14.81 -7.69
C ARG A 89 -5.00 14.71 -9.20
N CYS A 90 -5.27 13.53 -9.71
CA CYS A 90 -5.16 13.27 -11.14
C CYS A 90 -6.50 13.26 -11.86
N PHE A 91 -7.59 13.01 -11.14
CA PHE A 91 -8.91 12.91 -11.74
C PHE A 91 -9.99 13.72 -11.03
N ALA A 92 -9.55 14.69 -10.24
CA ALA A 92 -10.44 15.62 -9.53
C ALA A 92 -11.56 14.88 -8.74
N GLY A 93 -11.22 13.72 -8.18
CA GLY A 93 -12.15 12.94 -7.39
C GLY A 93 -13.13 12.10 -8.19
N ASN A 94 -12.98 12.07 -9.51
CA ASN A 94 -13.93 11.39 -10.38
C ASN A 94 -13.41 10.01 -10.78
N ALA A 95 -14.03 8.97 -10.24
CA ALA A 95 -13.57 7.60 -10.46
C ALA A 95 -13.80 7.10 -11.88
N ARG A 96 -14.86 7.56 -12.54
CA ARG A 96 -15.19 7.06 -13.89
C ARG A 96 -14.07 7.31 -14.90
N PRO A 97 -13.57 8.53 -15.07
CA PRO A 97 -12.46 8.74 -16.01
C PRO A 97 -11.18 8.01 -15.60
N MET A 98 -10.95 7.84 -14.31
CA MET A 98 -9.78 7.09 -13.85
C MET A 98 -9.87 5.63 -14.30
N LEU A 99 -11.03 5.00 -14.07
CA LEU A 99 -11.25 3.62 -14.46
C LEU A 99 -11.21 3.45 -15.97
N ALA A 100 -11.81 4.39 -16.71
CA ALA A 100 -11.77 4.35 -18.16
C ALA A 100 -10.34 4.41 -18.67
N HIS A 101 -9.51 5.27 -18.08
CA HIS A 101 -8.11 5.39 -18.46
C HIS A 101 -7.37 4.06 -18.28
N PHE A 102 -7.54 3.44 -17.12
CA PHE A 102 -6.86 2.17 -16.84
C PHE A 102 -7.37 1.04 -17.73
N ILE A 103 -8.67 1.02 -18.01
CA ILE A 103 -9.25 -0.01 -18.89
C ILE A 103 -8.66 0.10 -20.29
N GLU A 104 -8.44 1.32 -20.78
CA GLU A 104 -7.92 1.55 -22.12
C GLU A 104 -6.42 1.32 -22.25
N HIS A 105 -5.65 1.59 -21.18
CA HIS A 105 -4.19 1.66 -21.27
C HIS A 105 -3.43 0.57 -20.56
N GLU A 106 -4.07 -0.17 -19.65
CA GLU A 106 -3.38 -1.25 -18.94
C GLU A 106 -3.70 -2.60 -19.56
N ASP A 107 -2.76 -3.52 -19.42
CA ASP A 107 -2.95 -4.87 -19.93
C ASP A 107 -3.89 -5.64 -19.01
N LEU A 108 -5.04 -6.02 -19.56
CA LEU A 108 -6.02 -6.80 -18.82
C LEU A 108 -6.21 -8.14 -19.50
N THR A 109 -6.13 -9.21 -18.70
CA THR A 109 -6.40 -10.56 -19.21
C THR A 109 -7.91 -10.77 -19.32
N ALA A 110 -8.31 -11.83 -20.02
CA ALA A 110 -9.73 -12.19 -20.08
C ALA A 110 -10.28 -12.45 -18.68
N GLN A 111 -9.45 -13.04 -17.81
CA GLN A 111 -9.86 -13.29 -16.42
C GLN A 111 -10.04 -11.99 -15.65
N ASP A 112 -9.15 -11.02 -15.85
CA ASP A 112 -9.28 -9.71 -15.22
C ASP A 112 -10.58 -9.03 -15.62
N ILE A 113 -10.89 -9.08 -16.92
CA ILE A 113 -12.12 -8.46 -17.43
C ILE A 113 -13.36 -9.12 -16.83
N ALA A 114 -13.37 -10.46 -16.77
CA ALA A 114 -14.49 -11.18 -16.20
C ALA A 114 -14.70 -10.84 -14.73
N THR A 115 -13.60 -10.77 -13.97
CA THR A 115 -13.65 -10.46 -12.55
C THR A 115 -14.14 -9.03 -12.33
N LEU A 116 -13.61 -8.08 -13.11
CA LEU A 116 -14.02 -6.67 -12.97
C LEU A 116 -15.49 -6.48 -13.36
N ARG A 117 -15.92 -7.17 -14.42
CA ARG A 117 -17.32 -7.11 -14.85
C ARG A 117 -18.24 -7.62 -13.74
N ALA A 118 -17.89 -8.74 -13.12
CA ALA A 118 -18.69 -9.29 -12.02
C ALA A 118 -18.73 -8.33 -10.83
N MET A 119 -17.61 -7.67 -10.53
CA MET A 119 -17.57 -6.68 -9.45
C MET A 119 -18.49 -5.49 -9.73
N LEU A 120 -18.49 -5.02 -10.96
CA LEU A 120 -19.35 -3.91 -11.36
C LEU A 120 -20.83 -4.29 -11.27
N ASP A 121 -21.16 -5.50 -11.72
CA ASP A 121 -22.54 -5.99 -11.64
C ASP A 121 -23.01 -6.10 -10.19
N LYS A 122 -22.16 -6.61 -9.33
CA LYS A 122 -22.47 -6.72 -7.91
C LYS A 122 -22.70 -5.35 -7.29
N ARG A 123 -21.86 -4.38 -7.65
CA ARG A 123 -21.98 -3.01 -7.16
C ARG A 123 -23.31 -2.38 -7.63
N ALA A 124 -23.68 -2.62 -8.89
CA ALA A 124 -24.93 -2.11 -9.43
C ALA A 124 -26.14 -2.70 -8.71
N GLU A 125 -26.08 -3.98 -8.36
CA GLU A 125 -27.13 -4.62 -7.57
C GLU A 125 -27.29 -3.97 -6.20
N GLN A 126 -26.15 -3.73 -5.53
CA GLN A 126 -26.14 -3.09 -4.21
C GLN A 126 -26.73 -1.68 -4.29
N GLU A 127 -26.38 -0.94 -5.35
CA GLU A 127 -26.84 0.43 -5.54
C GLU A 127 -28.35 0.47 -5.77
N LYS A 128 -28.90 -0.50 -6.52
CA LYS A 128 -30.35 -0.62 -6.71
C LYS A 128 -31.07 -0.84 -5.39
N GLY A 129 -30.49 -1.67 -4.51
CA GLY A 129 -31.05 -1.91 -3.20
C GLY A 129 -31.10 -0.67 -2.33
N HIS A 130 -30.09 0.19 -2.47
CA HIS A 130 -29.99 1.42 -1.68
C HIS A 130 -30.70 2.59 -2.33
N GLY A 131 -30.89 2.56 -3.64
CA GLY A 131 -31.49 3.65 -4.38
C GLY A 131 -33.01 3.81 -4.16
N LYS A 132 -33.61 2.81 -3.60
CA LYS A 132 -35.04 2.88 -3.30
C LYS A 132 -35.25 3.57 -1.97
N ARG A 133 -35.69 4.74 -1.99
CA ARG A 133 -35.99 5.51 -0.79
C ARG A 133 -37.31 6.17 -0.90
#